data_fb827b0341ebbac914e7569c63107b52
#
_entry.id   fb827b0341ebbac914e7569c63107b52
#
_cell.length_a   1.000
_cell.length_b   1.000
_cell.length_c   1.000
_cell.angle_alpha   90.00
_cell.angle_beta   90.00
_cell.angle_gamma   90.00
#
_symmetry.space_group_name_H-M   'P 1'
#
loop_
_entity.id
_entity.type
_entity.pdbx_description
1 polymer ?
#
loop_
_entity_poly.entity_id
_entity_poly.type
_entity_poly.pdbx_seq_one_letter_code
_entity_poly.pdbx_strand_id
1 'polypeptide(L)'
;SAPKAAVDLLGMRISTSIDDKFVEIMITETEAYGRKSTDKMALLNTYKNVPTSITLGPPHVAVLKSYGSNRGLFLLCGKKGSAEAVLIRSSLILLGKKHIEKRRKTKMKFDKLNGPGNITKSLGIDQKLDGENILSGIINLSPRIHPLDKAVAKQRKNAKRNDKHLWRYSLILK
;
A
#
# COMPACT_ATOMS: atom_id res chain seq x y z
N SER A 1 -7.67 -8.17 11.13
CA SER A 1 -7.51 -6.76 11.52
C SER A 1 -6.40 -6.10 10.71
N ALA A 2 -6.49 -4.80 10.49
CA ALA A 2 -5.52 -4.04 9.72
C ALA A 2 -4.07 -4.15 10.26
N PRO A 3 -3.79 -4.10 11.58
CA PRO A 3 -2.43 -4.26 12.08
C PRO A 3 -1.81 -5.63 11.73
N LYS A 4 -2.59 -6.72 11.86
CA LYS A 4 -2.11 -8.05 11.46
C LYS A 4 -1.83 -8.11 9.96
N ALA A 5 -2.77 -7.66 9.13
CA ALA A 5 -2.59 -7.62 7.68
C ALA A 5 -1.37 -6.78 7.26
N ALA A 6 -1.11 -5.66 7.95
CA ALA A 6 0.05 -4.81 7.66
C ALA A 6 1.37 -5.55 7.90
N VAL A 7 1.47 -6.36 8.93
CA VAL A 7 2.64 -7.22 9.17
C VAL A 7 2.71 -8.35 8.15
N ASP A 8 1.59 -9.02 7.88
CA ASP A 8 1.52 -10.15 6.95
C ASP A 8 1.92 -9.74 5.51
N LEU A 9 1.66 -8.49 5.12
CA LEU A 9 2.01 -7.95 3.80
C LEU A 9 3.51 -7.65 3.63
N LEU A 10 4.27 -7.50 4.70
CA LEU A 10 5.71 -7.25 4.60
C LEU A 10 6.42 -8.43 3.91
N GLY A 11 7.28 -8.12 2.95
CA GLY A 11 7.98 -9.10 2.12
C GLY A 11 7.13 -9.71 1.00
N MET A 12 5.80 -9.51 0.99
CA MET A 12 4.96 -9.88 -0.15
C MET A 12 5.28 -9.00 -1.36
N ARG A 13 4.92 -9.47 -2.56
CA ARG A 13 5.24 -8.80 -3.82
C ARG A 13 3.99 -8.24 -4.45
N ILE A 14 4.12 -7.04 -5.01
CA ILE A 14 3.08 -6.43 -5.85
C ILE A 14 3.64 -6.30 -7.25
N SER A 15 2.89 -6.78 -8.24
CA SER A 15 3.23 -6.61 -9.64
C SER A 15 2.10 -5.98 -10.44
N THR A 16 2.47 -5.33 -11.54
CA THR A 16 1.55 -4.81 -12.54
C THR A 16 2.11 -5.06 -13.94
N SER A 17 1.21 -5.34 -14.89
CA SER A 17 1.54 -5.34 -16.32
C SER A 17 0.63 -4.31 -17.01
N ILE A 18 1.15 -3.10 -17.23
CA ILE A 18 0.41 -1.96 -17.77
C ILE A 18 1.18 -1.43 -18.99
N ASP A 19 0.52 -1.30 -20.14
CA ASP A 19 1.11 -0.93 -21.44
C ASP A 19 2.31 -1.83 -21.79
N ASP A 20 2.16 -3.13 -21.65
CA ASP A 20 3.19 -4.16 -21.88
C ASP A 20 4.48 -3.96 -21.07
N LYS A 21 4.37 -3.25 -19.95
CA LYS A 21 5.48 -2.95 -19.03
C LYS A 21 5.27 -3.63 -17.69
N PHE A 22 5.91 -4.78 -17.51
CA PHE A 22 5.88 -5.51 -16.24
C PHE A 22 6.78 -4.84 -15.22
N VAL A 23 6.25 -4.67 -14.02
CA VAL A 23 6.96 -4.15 -12.85
C VAL A 23 6.59 -5.00 -11.64
N GLU A 24 7.59 -5.41 -10.85
CA GLU A 24 7.40 -6.09 -9.58
C GLU A 24 8.21 -5.43 -8.48
N ILE A 25 7.57 -5.26 -7.32
CA ILE A 25 8.18 -4.68 -6.11
C ILE A 25 7.92 -5.59 -4.91
N MET A 26 8.81 -5.57 -3.93
CA MET A 26 8.63 -6.21 -2.63
C MET A 26 8.28 -5.17 -1.56
N ILE A 27 7.21 -5.39 -0.81
CA ILE A 27 6.75 -4.49 0.23
C ILE A 27 7.72 -4.48 1.41
N THR A 28 8.22 -3.30 1.79
CA THR A 28 9.17 -3.15 2.91
C THR A 28 8.65 -2.27 4.05
N GLU A 29 7.62 -1.45 3.80
CA GLU A 29 6.96 -0.66 4.84
C GLU A 29 5.46 -0.54 4.57
N THR A 30 4.67 -0.67 5.62
CA THR A 30 3.21 -0.58 5.61
C THR A 30 2.70 0.30 6.74
N GLU A 31 1.50 0.86 6.59
CA GLU A 31 0.73 1.47 7.69
C GLU A 31 -0.68 0.88 7.75
N ALA A 32 -1.09 0.48 8.96
CA ALA A 32 -2.45 0.01 9.21
C ALA A 32 -3.41 1.17 9.50
N TYR A 33 -4.62 1.04 8.99
CA TYR A 33 -5.75 1.95 9.24
C TYR A 33 -6.95 1.10 9.68
N GLY A 34 -7.35 1.29 10.91
CA GLY A 34 -8.38 0.49 11.57
C GLY A 34 -9.80 0.98 11.30
N ARG A 35 -10.74 0.50 12.12
CA ARG A 35 -12.15 0.89 12.05
C ARG A 35 -12.35 2.32 12.54
N LYS A 36 -13.39 2.98 12.01
CA LYS A 36 -13.81 4.33 12.40
C LYS A 36 -13.97 4.50 13.91
N SER A 37 -14.50 3.48 14.60
CA SER A 37 -14.78 3.51 16.03
C SER A 37 -13.53 3.44 16.91
N THR A 38 -12.45 2.86 16.42
CA THR A 38 -11.23 2.59 17.21
C THR A 38 -9.99 3.32 16.73
N ASP A 39 -10.02 3.87 15.52
CA ASP A 39 -8.89 4.55 14.90
C ASP A 39 -9.29 5.95 14.42
N LYS A 40 -8.77 6.98 15.08
CA LYS A 40 -9.00 8.39 14.66
C LYS A 40 -8.47 8.71 13.26
N MET A 41 -7.48 7.95 12.78
CA MET A 41 -6.92 8.05 11.42
C MET A 41 -7.56 7.08 10.43
N ALA A 42 -8.63 6.36 10.81
CA ALA A 42 -9.34 5.44 9.91
C ALA A 42 -9.68 6.13 8.57
N LEU A 43 -9.69 5.37 7.48
CA LEU A 43 -10.01 5.92 6.16
C LEU A 43 -11.35 6.65 6.17
N LEU A 44 -12.38 6.08 6.82
CA LEU A 44 -13.71 6.69 6.94
C LEU A 44 -13.71 8.04 7.68
N ASN A 45 -12.73 8.32 8.52
CA ASN A 45 -12.58 9.59 9.22
C ASN A 45 -11.82 10.64 8.40
N THR A 46 -11.15 10.23 7.32
CA THR A 46 -10.24 11.08 6.55
C THR A 46 -10.77 11.46 5.17
N TYR A 47 -11.92 10.93 4.77
CA TYR A 47 -12.61 11.31 3.55
C TYR A 47 -13.80 12.23 3.86
N LYS A 48 -13.97 13.30 3.08
CA LYS A 48 -15.22 14.11 3.09
C LYS A 48 -16.36 13.31 2.44
N ASN A 49 -16.09 12.71 1.27
CA ASN A 49 -16.99 11.81 0.57
C ASN A 49 -16.29 10.46 0.45
N VAL A 50 -16.78 9.45 1.15
CA VAL A 50 -16.17 8.12 1.17
C VAL A 50 -16.54 7.38 -0.12
N PRO A 51 -15.57 6.96 -0.95
CA PRO A 51 -15.87 6.18 -2.15
C PRO A 51 -16.57 4.87 -1.81
N THR A 52 -17.47 4.44 -2.68
CA THR A 52 -18.22 3.17 -2.53
C THR A 52 -17.29 1.95 -2.44
N SER A 53 -16.15 1.98 -3.14
CA SER A 53 -15.12 0.95 -3.06
C SER A 53 -14.60 0.73 -1.64
N ILE A 54 -14.52 1.80 -0.81
CA ILE A 54 -14.08 1.70 0.58
C ILE A 54 -15.20 1.17 1.50
N THR A 55 -16.44 1.64 1.30
CA THR A 55 -17.56 1.29 2.18
C THR A 55 -18.16 -0.08 1.89
N LEU A 56 -18.21 -0.48 0.64
CA LEU A 56 -18.84 -1.71 0.18
C LEU A 56 -17.86 -2.76 -0.31
N GLY A 57 -16.59 -2.40 -0.49
CA GLY A 57 -15.57 -3.31 -1.00
C GLY A 57 -15.34 -4.51 -0.07
N PRO A 58 -15.26 -5.71 -0.64
CA PRO A 58 -14.78 -6.88 0.09
C PRO A 58 -13.29 -6.69 0.45
N PRO A 59 -12.72 -7.54 1.33
CA PRO A 59 -11.27 -7.62 1.46
C PRO A 59 -10.60 -7.93 0.10
N HIS A 60 -9.31 -7.65 -0.02
CA HIS A 60 -8.50 -7.83 -1.22
C HIS A 60 -8.82 -6.88 -2.39
N VAL A 61 -9.37 -5.72 -2.09
CA VAL A 61 -9.59 -4.65 -3.07
C VAL A 61 -8.56 -3.56 -2.87
N ALA A 62 -7.97 -3.09 -3.98
CA ALA A 62 -7.11 -1.92 -4.01
C ALA A 62 -7.94 -0.65 -3.96
N VAL A 63 -7.60 0.26 -3.08
CA VAL A 63 -8.20 1.59 -2.98
C VAL A 63 -7.15 2.66 -3.17
N LEU A 64 -7.43 3.62 -4.04
CA LEU A 64 -6.52 4.71 -4.38
C LEU A 64 -6.98 6.01 -3.76
N LYS A 65 -6.25 6.46 -2.75
CA LYS A 65 -6.49 7.76 -2.11
C LYS A 65 -5.55 8.82 -2.64
N SER A 66 -6.13 9.91 -3.16
CA SER A 66 -5.36 11.07 -3.61
C SER A 66 -4.84 11.91 -2.45
N TYR A 67 -3.60 12.40 -2.61
CA TYR A 67 -2.91 13.35 -1.72
C TYR A 67 -2.29 14.42 -2.61
N GLY A 68 -3.02 15.47 -2.91
CA GLY A 68 -2.64 16.42 -3.96
C GLY A 68 -2.54 15.73 -5.32
N SER A 69 -1.39 15.86 -5.99
CA SER A 69 -1.09 15.17 -7.26
C SER A 69 -0.68 13.70 -7.12
N ASN A 70 -0.45 13.22 -5.90
CA ASN A 70 -0.02 11.85 -5.64
C ASN A 70 -1.19 10.99 -5.17
N ARG A 71 -1.03 9.66 -5.30
CA ARG A 71 -1.98 8.67 -4.81
C ARG A 71 -1.28 7.68 -3.90
N GLY A 72 -1.98 7.21 -2.85
CA GLY A 72 -1.55 6.10 -2.02
C GLY A 72 -2.33 4.84 -2.39
N LEU A 73 -1.64 3.71 -2.48
CA LEU A 73 -2.26 2.40 -2.64
C LEU A 73 -2.60 1.84 -1.27
N PHE A 74 -3.90 1.67 -1.00
CA PHE A 74 -4.44 0.97 0.16
C PHE A 74 -5.00 -0.38 -0.27
N LEU A 75 -4.76 -1.40 0.55
CA LEU A 75 -5.35 -2.73 0.36
C LEU A 75 -6.38 -2.96 1.46
N LEU A 76 -7.65 -3.15 1.10
CA LEU A 76 -8.71 -3.47 2.07
C LEU A 76 -8.48 -4.87 2.63
N CYS A 77 -8.62 -5.02 3.95
CA CYS A 77 -8.32 -6.27 4.66
C CYS A 77 -9.36 -6.65 5.72
N GLY A 78 -10.30 -5.77 6.03
CA GLY A 78 -11.36 -6.02 7.00
C GLY A 78 -12.60 -6.67 6.39
N LYS A 79 -13.62 -6.90 7.22
CA LYS A 79 -14.94 -7.31 6.73
C LYS A 79 -15.53 -6.22 5.83
N LYS A 80 -16.40 -6.61 4.90
CA LYS A 80 -17.16 -5.67 4.08
C LYS A 80 -17.78 -4.57 4.94
N GLY A 81 -17.61 -3.32 4.53
CA GLY A 81 -18.10 -2.14 5.24
C GLY A 81 -17.26 -1.66 6.42
N SER A 82 -16.21 -2.40 6.86
CA SER A 82 -15.34 -1.96 7.95
C SER A 82 -14.32 -0.90 7.56
N ALA A 83 -14.00 -0.82 6.27
CA ALA A 83 -12.96 0.05 5.68
C ALA A 83 -11.57 -0.07 6.34
N GLU A 84 -11.29 -1.21 6.98
CA GLU A 84 -9.95 -1.51 7.47
C GLU A 84 -9.01 -1.72 6.30
N ALA A 85 -7.86 -1.05 6.31
CA ALA A 85 -6.95 -1.08 5.17
C ALA A 85 -5.48 -0.96 5.57
N VAL A 86 -4.61 -1.33 4.65
CA VAL A 86 -3.16 -1.20 4.77
C VAL A 86 -2.63 -0.33 3.64
N LEU A 87 -1.95 0.77 3.98
CA LEU A 87 -1.22 1.62 3.04
C LEU A 87 0.16 1.03 2.77
N ILE A 88 0.51 0.89 1.51
CA ILE A 88 1.85 0.51 1.08
C ILE A 88 2.74 1.76 1.03
N ARG A 89 3.82 1.77 1.82
CA ARG A 89 4.65 2.98 2.03
C ARG A 89 6.04 2.94 1.43
N SER A 90 6.69 1.77 1.49
CA SER A 90 8.02 1.58 0.91
C SER A 90 8.15 0.19 0.31
N SER A 91 9.02 0.06 -0.68
CA SER A 91 9.29 -1.21 -1.33
C SER A 91 10.71 -1.27 -1.88
N LEU A 92 11.18 -2.48 -2.17
CA LEU A 92 12.31 -2.75 -3.06
C LEU A 92 11.79 -3.05 -4.46
N ILE A 93 12.55 -2.63 -5.47
CA ILE A 93 12.30 -2.98 -6.87
C ILE A 93 12.90 -4.36 -7.12
N LEU A 94 12.09 -5.29 -7.59
CA LEU A 94 12.53 -6.62 -8.01
C LEU A 94 12.73 -6.69 -9.51
N LEU A 95 11.74 -6.20 -10.29
CA LEU A 95 11.76 -6.21 -11.74
C LEU A 95 11.24 -4.89 -12.33
N GLY A 96 11.66 -4.57 -13.55
CA GLY A 96 11.11 -3.45 -14.32
C GLY A 96 11.70 -2.07 -13.97
N LYS A 97 12.90 -1.97 -13.38
CA LYS A 97 13.55 -0.70 -12.99
C LYS A 97 13.54 0.35 -14.11
N LYS A 98 13.85 -0.03 -15.36
CA LYS A 98 13.83 0.89 -16.51
C LYS A 98 12.43 1.49 -16.76
N HIS A 99 11.37 0.70 -16.58
CA HIS A 99 9.98 1.18 -16.72
C HIS A 99 9.63 2.13 -15.60
N ILE A 100 10.06 1.84 -14.37
CA ILE A 100 9.89 2.71 -13.19
C ILE A 100 10.57 4.05 -13.41
N GLU A 101 11.82 4.06 -13.84
CA GLU A 101 12.58 5.29 -14.13
C GLU A 101 11.88 6.16 -15.19
N LYS A 102 11.36 5.53 -16.26
CA LYS A 102 10.59 6.22 -17.30
C LYS A 102 9.30 6.84 -16.75
N ARG A 103 8.50 6.07 -15.98
CA ARG A 103 7.25 6.55 -15.37
C ARG A 103 7.48 7.68 -14.37
N ARG A 104 8.56 7.61 -13.61
CA ARG A 104 8.93 8.61 -12.61
C ARG A 104 9.72 9.80 -13.17
N LYS A 105 10.19 9.70 -14.42
CA LYS A 105 11.06 10.70 -15.08
C LYS A 105 12.33 11.01 -14.26
N THR A 106 12.94 9.98 -13.67
CA THR A 106 14.14 10.09 -12.86
C THR A 106 14.95 8.81 -12.87
N LYS A 107 16.27 8.94 -12.88
CA LYS A 107 17.17 7.81 -12.67
C LYS A 107 17.23 7.44 -11.20
N MET A 108 17.33 6.16 -10.92
CA MET A 108 17.35 5.64 -9.56
C MET A 108 18.72 5.09 -9.18
N LYS A 109 19.34 5.70 -8.17
CA LYS A 109 20.59 5.23 -7.60
C LYS A 109 20.45 3.90 -6.88
N PHE A 110 19.33 3.69 -6.19
CA PHE A 110 19.04 2.49 -5.39
C PHE A 110 17.74 1.84 -5.83
N ASP A 111 17.61 0.52 -5.63
CA ASP A 111 16.40 -0.26 -5.93
C ASP A 111 15.34 -0.13 -4.84
N LYS A 112 15.16 1.09 -4.28
CA LYS A 112 14.23 1.37 -3.20
C LYS A 112 13.26 2.48 -3.57
N LEU A 113 11.97 2.24 -3.31
CA LEU A 113 10.90 3.22 -3.44
C LEU A 113 10.43 3.64 -2.06
N ASN A 114 10.55 4.93 -1.75
CA ASN A 114 10.06 5.52 -0.51
C ASN A 114 8.89 6.45 -0.79
N GLY A 115 7.83 6.29 -0.02
CA GLY A 115 6.60 7.07 -0.09
C GLY A 115 5.53 6.47 -1.00
N PRO A 116 4.25 6.55 -0.58
CA PRO A 116 3.13 5.88 -1.23
C PRO A 116 2.90 6.37 -2.66
N GLY A 117 3.06 7.67 -2.93
CA GLY A 117 2.92 8.23 -4.27
C GLY A 117 3.99 7.74 -5.26
N ASN A 118 5.21 7.50 -4.78
CA ASN A 118 6.27 6.94 -5.61
C ASN A 118 5.97 5.49 -5.98
N ILE A 119 5.34 4.73 -5.09
CA ILE A 119 4.94 3.34 -5.34
C ILE A 119 3.88 3.27 -6.44
N THR A 120 2.77 4.00 -6.30
CA THR A 120 1.70 4.01 -7.32
C THR A 120 2.20 4.45 -8.68
N LYS A 121 3.00 5.53 -8.73
CA LYS A 121 3.60 6.03 -9.97
C LYS A 121 4.56 5.00 -10.60
N SER A 122 5.35 4.31 -9.80
CA SER A 122 6.28 3.27 -10.27
C SER A 122 5.56 2.07 -10.85
N LEU A 123 4.48 1.63 -10.22
CA LEU A 123 3.63 0.54 -10.68
C LEU A 123 2.77 0.92 -11.89
N GLY A 124 2.68 2.21 -12.24
CA GLY A 124 1.80 2.72 -13.30
C GLY A 124 0.32 2.74 -12.92
N ILE A 125 0.03 2.69 -11.62
CA ILE A 125 -1.34 2.66 -11.11
C ILE A 125 -1.95 4.08 -11.17
N ASP A 126 -3.07 4.20 -11.84
CA ASP A 126 -3.88 5.41 -11.92
C ASP A 126 -5.27 5.22 -11.29
N GLN A 127 -6.11 6.26 -11.30
CA GLN A 127 -7.43 6.25 -10.66
C GLN A 127 -8.40 5.21 -11.26
N LYS A 128 -8.18 4.77 -12.50
CA LYS A 128 -9.04 3.78 -13.17
C LYS A 128 -8.96 2.40 -12.51
N LEU A 129 -7.87 2.14 -11.77
CA LEU A 129 -7.65 0.89 -11.04
C LEU A 129 -8.17 0.95 -9.59
N ASP A 130 -8.91 2.02 -9.21
CA ASP A 130 -9.57 2.08 -7.91
C ASP A 130 -10.69 1.02 -7.85
N GLY A 131 -10.67 0.17 -6.83
CA GLY A 131 -11.60 -0.95 -6.69
C GLY A 131 -11.12 -2.27 -7.32
N GLU A 132 -9.91 -2.33 -7.88
CA GLU A 132 -9.34 -3.53 -8.50
C GLU A 132 -9.13 -4.66 -7.47
N ASN A 133 -9.42 -5.89 -7.88
CA ASN A 133 -9.14 -7.08 -7.05
C ASN A 133 -7.65 -7.46 -7.19
N ILE A 134 -6.94 -7.47 -6.06
CA ILE A 134 -5.48 -7.74 -6.04
C ILE A 134 -5.09 -9.21 -6.12
N LEU A 135 -6.06 -10.12 -6.15
CA LEU A 135 -5.80 -11.56 -6.28
C LEU A 135 -5.97 -12.08 -7.72
N SER A 136 -6.63 -11.32 -8.59
CA SER A 136 -6.96 -11.73 -9.96
C SER A 136 -6.97 -10.59 -10.98
N GLY A 137 -6.59 -9.39 -10.56
CA GLY A 137 -6.63 -8.17 -11.37
C GLY A 137 -5.29 -7.75 -11.98
N ILE A 138 -5.27 -6.53 -12.51
CA ILE A 138 -4.07 -5.89 -13.08
C ILE A 138 -3.02 -5.61 -11.98
N ILE A 139 -3.48 -5.29 -10.76
CA ILE A 139 -2.64 -5.21 -9.57
C ILE A 139 -2.64 -6.59 -8.94
N ASN A 140 -1.52 -7.28 -8.97
CA ASN A 140 -1.42 -8.64 -8.44
C ASN A 140 -0.56 -8.68 -7.16
N LEU A 141 -1.09 -9.32 -6.12
CA LEU A 141 -0.40 -9.58 -4.86
C LEU A 141 0.06 -11.05 -4.83
N SER A 142 1.37 -11.26 -4.69
CA SER A 142 1.99 -12.59 -4.63
C SER A 142 2.66 -12.84 -3.28
N PRO A 143 2.73 -14.10 -2.83
CA PRO A 143 3.40 -14.46 -1.59
C PRO A 143 4.87 -13.99 -1.55
N ARG A 144 5.41 -13.83 -0.36
CA ARG A 144 6.83 -13.57 -0.15
C ARG A 144 7.69 -14.75 -0.62
N ILE A 145 8.90 -14.46 -1.10
CA ILE A 145 9.85 -15.49 -1.55
C ILE A 145 10.56 -16.12 -0.34
N HIS A 146 10.84 -15.32 0.69
CA HIS A 146 11.52 -15.75 1.91
C HIS A 146 10.65 -15.55 3.14
N PRO A 147 10.86 -16.32 4.22
CA PRO A 147 10.19 -16.08 5.50
C PRO A 147 10.36 -14.62 5.95
N LEU A 148 9.39 -14.13 6.72
CA LEU A 148 9.47 -12.80 7.31
C LEU A 148 10.57 -12.79 8.38
N ASP A 149 11.61 -11.99 8.18
CA ASP A 149 12.62 -11.71 9.19
C ASP A 149 12.01 -10.92 10.36
N LYS A 150 12.66 -9.86 10.81
CA LYS A 150 12.14 -8.99 11.86
C LYS A 150 11.43 -7.78 11.28
N ALA A 151 10.27 -7.47 11.84
CA ALA A 151 9.55 -6.22 11.58
C ALA A 151 9.66 -5.29 12.80
N VAL A 152 9.80 -3.99 12.55
CA VAL A 152 9.78 -2.94 13.58
C VAL A 152 8.47 -2.18 13.49
N ALA A 153 7.80 -2.01 14.63
CA ALA A 153 6.60 -1.20 14.75
C ALA A 153 6.94 0.22 15.21
N LYS A 154 6.33 1.23 14.56
CA LYS A 154 6.49 2.66 14.86
C LYS A 154 5.15 3.38 14.73
N GLN A 155 5.07 4.62 15.19
CA GLN A 155 3.92 5.46 14.90
C GLN A 155 3.81 5.72 13.39
N ARG A 156 2.56 5.83 12.90
CA ARG A 156 2.28 6.22 11.51
C ARG A 156 2.86 7.61 11.19
N LYS A 157 3.22 7.83 9.94
CA LYS A 157 3.52 9.18 9.44
C LYS A 157 2.27 10.05 9.60
N ASN A 158 2.45 11.30 9.97
CA ASN A 158 1.35 12.24 10.23
C ASN A 158 0.41 11.85 11.38
N ALA A 159 0.78 10.88 12.24
CA ALA A 159 0.05 10.60 13.46
C ALA A 159 0.05 11.83 14.38
N LYS A 160 -1.11 12.13 14.96
CA LYS A 160 -1.19 13.20 15.97
C LYS A 160 -0.40 12.78 17.20
N ARG A 161 0.12 13.76 17.95
CA ARG A 161 0.97 13.54 19.15
C ARG A 161 0.33 12.60 20.19
N ASN A 162 -1.00 12.51 20.22
CA ASN A 162 -1.75 11.64 21.13
C ASN A 162 -2.18 10.30 20.51
N ASP A 163 -1.75 9.96 19.29
CA ASP A 163 -1.98 8.64 18.71
C ASP A 163 -1.00 7.64 19.33
N LYS A 164 -1.52 6.69 20.09
CA LYS A 164 -0.73 5.67 20.80
C LYS A 164 -0.44 4.44 19.91
N HIS A 165 -1.01 4.37 18.71
CA HIS A 165 -0.89 3.20 17.84
C HIS A 165 0.49 3.16 17.14
N LEU A 166 1.21 2.05 17.35
CA LEU A 166 2.45 1.74 16.61
C LEU A 166 2.11 0.96 15.34
N TRP A 167 1.31 1.55 14.46
CA TRP A 167 0.72 0.87 13.29
C TRP A 167 1.44 1.19 11.97
N ARG A 168 2.71 1.53 12.02
CA ARG A 168 3.63 1.55 10.88
C ARG A 168 4.68 0.47 11.09
N TYR A 169 4.77 -0.45 10.15
CA TYR A 169 5.65 -1.61 10.22
C TYR A 169 6.68 -1.56 9.10
N SER A 170 7.92 -1.86 9.41
CA SER A 170 9.02 -1.86 8.44
C SER A 170 9.85 -3.13 8.58
N LEU A 171 10.27 -3.71 7.45
CA LEU A 171 11.29 -4.76 7.44
C LEU A 171 12.64 -4.20 7.86
N ILE A 172 13.38 -4.98 8.64
CA ILE A 172 14.82 -4.80 8.81
C ILE A 172 15.48 -5.58 7.66
N LEU A 173 15.97 -4.84 6.68
CA LEU A 173 16.75 -5.43 5.59
C LEU A 173 18.20 -5.55 6.08
N LYS A 174 18.76 -6.76 6.02
CA LYS A 174 20.17 -7.04 6.29
C LYS A 174 21.02 -6.63 5.10
#